data_252f2098107d8b4148b80b5742bc2012
#
_entry.id   252f2098107d8b4148b80b5742bc2012
#
_cell.length_a   1.000
_cell.length_b   1.000
_cell.length_c   1.000
_cell.angle_alpha   90.00
_cell.angle_beta   90.00
_cell.angle_gamma   90.00
#
_symmetry.space_group_name_H-M   'P 1'
#
loop_
_entity.id
_entity.type
_entity.pdbx_description
1 polymer ?
#
loop_
_entity_poly.entity_id
_entity_poly.type
_entity_poly.pdbx_seq_one_letter_code
_entity_poly.pdbx_strand_id
1 'polypeptide(L)'
;MENKKNTILLTVIAVATLLVAVVGATFAYFTAQGGTGTSANVTVTTGTAASSEFGTFGAINIYADATTFAKGKPDATGTTTGTVSWTAPGATTTTTPSEADRSFCYTADLIITANTFTKSAANTANAKELYFTAVKGSTTLVDEQSLVTLPAGTAVTGTINIPTTKGGEILKHKLIAEAGKTVSDSWTITVTLKNLDIDQNENTGKQLTGSIKFTKVDC
;
A
#
# COMPACT_ATOMS: atom_id res chain seq x y z
N MET A 1 -24.19 7.26 56.40
CA MET A 1 -22.87 7.52 55.74
C MET A 1 -22.42 6.40 54.82
N GLU A 2 -22.92 5.18 54.94
CA GLU A 2 -22.54 4.03 54.08
C GLU A 2 -22.93 4.19 52.60
N ASN A 3 -24.09 4.73 52.28
CA ASN A 3 -24.55 4.89 50.90
C ASN A 3 -23.62 5.77 50.02
N LYS A 4 -22.98 6.79 50.58
CA LYS A 4 -22.06 7.66 49.82
C LYS A 4 -20.75 6.96 49.44
N LYS A 5 -20.24 6.10 50.34
CA LYS A 5 -19.01 5.33 50.07
C LYS A 5 -19.24 4.31 48.98
N ASN A 6 -20.38 3.63 48.97
CA ASN A 6 -20.75 2.67 47.96
C ASN A 6 -20.98 3.32 46.58
N THR A 7 -21.57 4.53 46.55
CA THR A 7 -21.76 5.28 45.31
C THR A 7 -20.40 5.70 44.70
N ILE A 8 -19.48 6.20 45.55
CA ILE A 8 -18.14 6.59 45.07
C ILE A 8 -17.38 5.38 44.56
N LEU A 9 -17.45 4.24 45.27
CA LEU A 9 -16.79 3.00 44.83
C LEU A 9 -17.33 2.51 43.48
N LEU A 10 -18.66 2.50 43.33
CA LEU A 10 -19.31 2.12 42.04
C LEU A 10 -18.94 3.06 40.91
N THR A 11 -18.84 4.36 41.16
CA THR A 11 -18.44 5.33 40.14
C THR A 11 -17.00 5.11 39.70
N VAL A 12 -16.09 4.86 40.64
CA VAL A 12 -14.67 4.58 40.32
C VAL A 12 -14.54 3.30 39.51
N ILE A 13 -15.25 2.24 39.86
CA ILE A 13 -15.25 0.97 39.10
C ILE A 13 -15.81 1.20 37.69
N ALA A 14 -16.92 1.93 37.57
CA ALA A 14 -17.53 2.22 36.27
C ALA A 14 -16.57 3.01 35.33
N VAL A 15 -15.90 4.04 35.88
CA VAL A 15 -14.91 4.82 35.12
C VAL A 15 -13.70 3.98 34.76
N ALA A 16 -13.18 3.15 35.65
CA ALA A 16 -12.07 2.28 35.38
C ALA A 16 -12.41 1.24 34.28
N THR A 17 -13.62 0.64 34.34
CA THR A 17 -14.10 -0.30 33.33
C THR A 17 -14.28 0.38 31.97
N LEU A 18 -14.79 1.62 31.96
CA LEU A 18 -14.92 2.40 30.71
C LEU A 18 -13.57 2.71 30.09
N LEU A 19 -12.58 3.09 30.91
CA LEU A 19 -11.21 3.35 30.43
C LEU A 19 -10.59 2.09 29.84
N VAL A 20 -10.72 0.93 30.49
CA VAL A 20 -10.20 -0.35 29.97
C VAL A 20 -10.91 -0.74 28.67
N ALA A 21 -12.24 -0.50 28.57
CA ALA A 21 -12.99 -0.79 27.35
C ALA A 21 -12.56 0.11 26.17
N VAL A 22 -12.34 1.41 26.43
CA VAL A 22 -11.87 2.35 25.38
C VAL A 22 -10.44 2.00 24.94
N VAL A 23 -9.54 1.74 25.88
CA VAL A 23 -8.16 1.33 25.56
C VAL A 23 -8.14 -0.02 24.82
N GLY A 24 -8.96 -0.98 25.27
CA GLY A 24 -9.07 -2.30 24.62
C GLY A 24 -9.67 -2.21 23.22
N ALA A 25 -10.70 -1.38 22.98
CA ALA A 25 -11.28 -1.16 21.67
C ALA A 25 -10.30 -0.44 20.73
N THR A 26 -9.55 0.52 21.23
CA THR A 26 -8.51 1.23 20.47
C THR A 26 -7.38 0.26 20.10
N PHE A 27 -6.96 -0.59 21.02
CA PHE A 27 -5.92 -1.61 20.76
C PHE A 27 -6.40 -2.65 19.74
N ALA A 28 -7.65 -3.13 19.86
CA ALA A 28 -8.24 -4.07 18.88
C ALA A 28 -8.38 -3.44 17.49
N TYR A 29 -8.70 -2.14 17.42
CA TYR A 29 -8.75 -1.41 16.15
C TYR A 29 -7.37 -1.29 15.49
N PHE A 30 -6.33 -1.01 16.27
CA PHE A 30 -4.96 -0.91 15.74
C PHE A 30 -4.33 -2.27 15.40
N THR A 31 -4.63 -3.34 16.15
CA THR A 31 -4.15 -4.67 15.79
C THR A 31 -4.86 -5.27 14.57
N ALA A 32 -6.12 -4.88 14.32
CA ALA A 32 -6.84 -5.27 13.11
C ALA A 32 -6.37 -4.54 11.84
N GLN A 33 -5.63 -3.44 11.98
CA GLN A 33 -5.07 -2.66 10.85
C GLN A 33 -3.74 -3.25 10.31
N GLY A 34 -3.14 -4.22 10.99
CA GLY A 34 -1.99 -4.99 10.48
C GLY A 34 -2.37 -6.08 9.47
N GLY A 35 -3.53 -5.97 8.84
CA GLY A 35 -4.03 -6.96 7.89
C GLY A 35 -3.79 -6.58 6.43
N THR A 36 -3.57 -7.58 5.63
CA THR A 36 -3.52 -7.54 4.16
C THR A 36 -4.64 -6.68 3.60
N GLY A 37 -4.28 -5.65 2.84
CA GLY A 37 -5.26 -4.79 2.15
C GLY A 37 -6.16 -5.60 1.22
N THR A 38 -7.45 -5.29 1.23
CA THR A 38 -8.43 -5.94 0.34
C THR A 38 -8.12 -5.61 -1.12
N SER A 39 -8.05 -6.64 -1.93
CA SER A 39 -7.93 -6.54 -3.39
C SER A 39 -9.14 -5.79 -3.97
N ALA A 40 -8.90 -4.71 -4.70
CA ALA A 40 -9.92 -4.05 -5.50
C ALA A 40 -9.63 -4.26 -6.99
N ASN A 41 -10.62 -4.75 -7.73
CA ASN A 41 -10.53 -4.94 -9.17
C ASN A 41 -11.12 -3.72 -9.89
N VAL A 42 -10.39 -3.20 -10.88
CA VAL A 42 -10.92 -2.20 -11.80
C VAL A 42 -11.05 -2.79 -13.17
N THR A 43 -12.27 -2.75 -13.67
CA THR A 43 -12.60 -3.13 -15.05
C THR A 43 -12.91 -1.87 -15.84
N VAL A 44 -12.10 -1.58 -16.84
CA VAL A 44 -12.40 -0.54 -17.83
C VAL A 44 -13.10 -1.21 -18.99
N THR A 45 -14.41 -0.96 -19.13
CA THR A 45 -15.21 -1.43 -20.28
C THR A 45 -15.19 -0.39 -21.40
N THR A 46 -15.32 -0.83 -22.63
CA THR A 46 -15.43 0.00 -23.83
C THR A 46 -16.53 1.06 -23.68
N GLY A 47 -16.15 2.30 -23.59
CA GLY A 47 -17.03 3.42 -23.48
C GLY A 47 -16.36 4.51 -22.69
N THR A 48 -16.00 5.57 -23.35
CA THR A 48 -15.50 6.85 -22.83
C THR A 48 -15.18 6.87 -21.34
N ALA A 49 -13.99 6.42 -20.96
CA ALA A 49 -13.48 6.69 -19.61
C ALA A 49 -13.31 8.22 -19.50
N ALA A 50 -14.28 8.89 -18.92
CA ALA A 50 -14.33 10.35 -18.80
C ALA A 50 -13.35 10.90 -17.76
N SER A 51 -12.66 10.02 -17.00
CA SER A 51 -11.67 10.44 -16.02
C SER A 51 -10.30 9.83 -16.33
N SER A 52 -9.26 10.65 -16.19
CA SER A 52 -7.87 10.19 -16.27
C SER A 52 -7.48 9.27 -15.11
N GLU A 53 -8.22 9.30 -14.00
CA GLU A 53 -8.04 8.43 -12.85
C GLU A 53 -9.10 7.34 -12.86
N PHE A 54 -8.71 6.07 -12.83
CA PHE A 54 -9.65 4.98 -12.77
C PHE A 54 -9.54 4.15 -11.49
N GLY A 55 -8.79 4.62 -10.52
CA GLY A 55 -8.93 4.17 -9.15
C GLY A 55 -7.67 4.29 -8.29
N THR A 56 -7.91 4.44 -7.01
CA THR A 56 -6.94 4.24 -5.94
C THR A 56 -7.31 2.93 -5.26
N PHE A 57 -6.37 2.02 -5.18
CA PHE A 57 -6.63 0.67 -4.70
C PHE A 57 -5.80 0.33 -3.50
N GLY A 58 -6.38 -0.51 -2.64
CA GLY A 58 -5.73 -1.19 -1.56
C GLY A 58 -4.98 -0.26 -0.61
N ALA A 59 -5.47 -0.09 0.60
CA ALA A 59 -4.69 0.56 1.63
C ALA A 59 -3.49 -0.32 2.01
N ILE A 60 -2.31 0.28 2.05
CA ILE A 60 -1.11 -0.30 2.65
C ILE A 60 -0.93 0.38 3.99
N ASN A 61 -0.99 -0.38 5.08
CA ASN A 61 -0.77 0.14 6.41
C ASN A 61 0.30 -0.71 7.09
N ILE A 62 1.35 -0.06 7.57
CA ILE A 62 2.38 -0.65 8.42
C ILE A 62 2.42 0.14 9.71
N TYR A 63 2.36 -0.56 10.83
CA TYR A 63 2.52 0.00 12.16
C TYR A 63 3.56 -0.83 12.92
N ALA A 64 4.52 -0.18 13.54
CA ALA A 64 5.51 -0.82 14.39
C ALA A 64 5.12 -0.67 15.85
N ASP A 65 4.93 -1.78 16.54
CA ASP A 65 4.75 -1.83 17.99
C ASP A 65 6.04 -2.22 18.72
N ALA A 66 5.99 -2.32 20.03
CA ALA A 66 7.15 -2.68 20.85
C ALA A 66 7.67 -4.12 20.57
N THR A 67 6.88 -4.97 19.91
CA THR A 67 7.28 -6.35 19.60
C THR A 67 7.82 -6.51 18.18
N THR A 68 7.59 -5.52 17.29
CA THR A 68 7.98 -5.57 15.88
C THR A 68 9.47 -5.79 15.69
N PHE A 69 10.29 -5.14 16.54
CA PHE A 69 11.75 -5.21 16.47
C PHE A 69 12.37 -6.18 17.51
N ALA A 70 11.56 -7.03 18.14
CA ALA A 70 12.12 -8.03 19.04
C ALA A 70 13.02 -9.00 18.26
N LYS A 71 14.15 -9.37 18.87
CA LYS A 71 15.16 -10.22 18.23
C LYS A 71 14.57 -11.51 17.66
N GLY A 72 14.90 -11.80 16.41
CA GLY A 72 14.44 -12.99 15.69
C GLY A 72 12.97 -12.95 15.26
N LYS A 73 12.28 -11.81 15.38
CA LYS A 73 10.94 -11.65 14.80
C LYS A 73 11.03 -11.46 13.27
N PRO A 74 10.05 -11.99 12.52
CA PRO A 74 10.01 -11.76 11.08
C PRO A 74 9.76 -10.28 10.77
N ASP A 75 10.13 -9.89 9.55
CA ASP A 75 9.81 -8.58 8.98
C ASP A 75 8.30 -8.31 9.02
N ALA A 76 7.90 -7.08 9.30
CA ALA A 76 6.51 -6.67 9.17
C ALA A 76 6.22 -6.25 7.73
N THR A 77 5.12 -6.76 7.15
CA THR A 77 4.77 -6.49 5.76
C THR A 77 3.32 -6.01 5.62
N GLY A 78 3.11 -5.07 4.71
CA GLY A 78 1.80 -4.66 4.23
C GLY A 78 1.72 -4.87 2.72
N THR A 79 0.75 -5.65 2.25
CA THR A 79 0.61 -5.97 0.83
C THR A 79 -0.74 -5.50 0.31
N THR A 80 -0.74 -4.91 -0.88
CA THR A 80 -1.95 -4.62 -1.64
C THR A 80 -1.84 -5.20 -3.04
N THR A 81 -2.98 -5.59 -3.60
CA THR A 81 -3.09 -6.10 -4.96
C THR A 81 -4.10 -5.28 -5.74
N GLY A 82 -3.93 -5.22 -7.05
CA GLY A 82 -4.85 -4.55 -7.96
C GLY A 82 -4.82 -5.20 -9.34
N THR A 83 -5.89 -5.03 -10.11
CA THR A 83 -5.98 -5.52 -11.48
C THR A 83 -6.46 -4.40 -12.39
N VAL A 84 -5.71 -4.16 -13.46
CA VAL A 84 -6.11 -3.26 -14.54
C VAL A 84 -6.58 -4.13 -15.69
N SER A 85 -7.85 -4.02 -16.08
CA SER A 85 -8.45 -4.79 -17.18
C SER A 85 -8.90 -3.87 -18.28
N TRP A 86 -8.64 -4.27 -19.52
CA TRP A 86 -9.07 -3.57 -20.73
C TRP A 86 -9.81 -4.51 -21.66
N THR A 87 -11.01 -4.09 -22.09
CA THR A 87 -11.79 -4.79 -23.12
C THR A 87 -11.77 -3.96 -24.39
N ALA A 88 -11.18 -4.48 -25.45
CA ALA A 88 -11.14 -3.79 -26.74
C ALA A 88 -12.50 -3.77 -27.42
N PRO A 89 -12.77 -2.75 -28.26
CA PRO A 89 -13.96 -2.72 -29.12
C PRO A 89 -14.06 -3.99 -29.98
N GLY A 90 -15.27 -4.50 -30.15
CA GLY A 90 -15.53 -5.61 -31.05
C GLY A 90 -15.40 -5.18 -32.53
N ALA A 91 -15.05 -6.14 -33.40
CA ALA A 91 -15.14 -5.94 -34.84
C ALA A 91 -16.63 -5.85 -35.24
N THR A 92 -16.93 -4.94 -36.16
CA THR A 92 -18.25 -4.87 -36.83
C THR A 92 -18.14 -5.55 -38.19
N THR A 93 -19.28 -5.71 -38.87
CA THR A 93 -19.32 -6.28 -40.23
C THR A 93 -18.55 -5.46 -41.25
N THR A 94 -18.29 -4.18 -40.96
CA THR A 94 -17.66 -3.23 -41.87
C THR A 94 -16.32 -2.69 -41.39
N THR A 95 -15.98 -2.87 -40.09
CA THR A 95 -14.77 -2.24 -39.51
C THR A 95 -14.09 -3.18 -38.50
N THR A 96 -12.82 -3.43 -38.72
CA THR A 96 -11.95 -4.05 -37.70
C THR A 96 -11.23 -2.93 -36.94
N PRO A 97 -11.31 -2.89 -35.60
CA PRO A 97 -10.60 -1.87 -34.80
C PRO A 97 -9.09 -1.89 -35.05
N SER A 98 -8.49 -0.71 -35.21
CA SER A 98 -7.04 -0.57 -35.31
C SER A 98 -6.34 -1.00 -34.01
N GLU A 99 -5.01 -1.13 -34.03
CA GLU A 99 -4.26 -1.39 -32.80
C GLU A 99 -4.42 -0.24 -31.80
N ALA A 100 -4.49 1.01 -32.29
CA ALA A 100 -4.72 2.16 -31.41
C ALA A 100 -6.06 2.06 -30.67
N ASP A 101 -7.14 1.64 -31.35
CA ASP A 101 -8.44 1.45 -30.74
C ASP A 101 -8.47 0.27 -29.73
N ARG A 102 -7.58 -0.70 -29.91
CA ARG A 102 -7.45 -1.89 -29.06
C ARG A 102 -6.42 -1.74 -27.94
N SER A 103 -5.79 -0.58 -27.86
CA SER A 103 -4.75 -0.27 -26.86
C SER A 103 -5.29 0.54 -25.71
N PHE A 104 -4.77 0.28 -24.51
CA PHE A 104 -5.04 1.06 -23.31
C PHE A 104 -3.72 1.32 -22.58
N CYS A 105 -3.41 2.61 -22.34
CA CYS A 105 -2.19 2.99 -21.64
C CYS A 105 -2.50 3.64 -20.29
N TYR A 106 -1.66 3.32 -19.29
CA TYR A 106 -1.81 3.81 -17.93
C TYR A 106 -0.46 3.93 -17.23
N THR A 107 -0.40 4.76 -16.18
CA THR A 107 0.68 4.77 -15.20
C THR A 107 0.25 4.07 -13.92
N ALA A 108 1.21 3.53 -13.20
CA ALA A 108 1.03 2.93 -11.89
C ALA A 108 1.89 3.68 -10.88
N ASP A 109 1.28 4.12 -9.77
CA ASP A 109 1.91 4.94 -8.76
C ASP A 109 1.67 4.38 -7.37
N LEU A 110 2.72 4.31 -6.56
CA LEU A 110 2.60 4.13 -5.11
C LEU A 110 2.44 5.50 -4.47
N ILE A 111 1.31 5.74 -3.82
CA ILE A 111 1.03 6.98 -3.09
C ILE A 111 1.28 6.74 -1.61
N ILE A 112 2.24 7.44 -1.03
CA ILE A 112 2.52 7.42 0.41
C ILE A 112 1.89 8.66 1.04
N THR A 113 0.79 8.49 1.75
CA THR A 113 0.05 9.59 2.39
C THR A 113 0.62 9.96 3.75
N ALA A 114 1.18 8.99 4.46
CA ALA A 114 1.88 9.20 5.72
C ALA A 114 3.04 8.21 5.85
N ASN A 115 4.18 8.69 6.31
CA ASN A 115 5.33 7.87 6.66
C ASN A 115 6.09 8.58 7.79
N THR A 116 6.09 7.98 8.97
CA THR A 116 6.76 8.52 10.15
C THR A 116 8.04 7.77 10.51
N PHE A 117 8.39 6.71 9.76
CA PHE A 117 9.61 5.95 9.97
C PHE A 117 10.87 6.74 9.64
N THR A 118 11.93 6.44 10.35
CA THR A 118 13.27 7.02 10.13
C THR A 118 14.31 5.91 10.13
N LYS A 119 15.49 6.19 9.64
CA LYS A 119 16.62 5.28 9.81
C LYS A 119 17.00 5.20 11.29
N SER A 120 17.19 4.00 11.81
CA SER A 120 17.59 3.79 13.20
C SER A 120 19.03 4.21 13.44
N ALA A 121 19.31 4.76 14.61
CA ALA A 121 20.65 5.22 14.97
C ALA A 121 21.67 4.07 14.97
N ALA A 122 21.26 2.89 15.42
CA ALA A 122 22.08 1.68 15.40
C ALA A 122 22.37 1.12 13.99
N ASN A 123 21.64 1.56 12.97
CA ASN A 123 21.85 1.15 11.58
C ASN A 123 23.01 1.90 10.92
N THR A 124 24.22 1.65 11.38
CA THR A 124 25.43 2.30 10.85
C THR A 124 25.81 1.82 9.45
N ALA A 125 25.37 0.62 9.06
CA ALA A 125 25.59 0.05 7.73
C ALA A 125 24.70 0.65 6.65
N ASN A 126 23.73 1.50 7.00
CA ASN A 126 22.73 2.05 6.09
C ASN A 126 21.92 0.95 5.35
N ALA A 127 21.61 -0.14 6.04
CA ALA A 127 20.72 -1.18 5.51
C ALA A 127 19.31 -0.61 5.29
N LYS A 128 18.57 -1.16 4.32
CA LYS A 128 17.18 -0.76 4.08
C LYS A 128 16.30 -1.27 5.21
N GLU A 129 15.69 -0.36 5.98
CA GLU A 129 14.77 -0.70 7.06
C GLU A 129 13.31 -0.73 6.60
N LEU A 130 12.95 0.23 5.75
CA LEU A 130 11.62 0.32 5.15
C LEU A 130 11.77 0.45 3.65
N TYR A 131 11.16 -0.47 2.91
CA TYR A 131 11.23 -0.48 1.45
C TYR A 131 9.96 -1.06 0.85
N PHE A 132 9.77 -0.90 -0.47
CA PHE A 132 8.69 -1.55 -1.19
C PHE A 132 9.21 -2.33 -2.39
N THR A 133 8.43 -3.34 -2.76
CA THR A 133 8.55 -4.08 -4.02
C THR A 133 7.28 -3.92 -4.83
N ALA A 134 7.41 -3.89 -6.16
CA ALA A 134 6.27 -3.85 -7.06
C ALA A 134 6.41 -4.93 -8.13
N VAL A 135 5.39 -5.77 -8.23
CA VAL A 135 5.33 -6.90 -9.16
C VAL A 135 4.11 -6.75 -10.06
N LYS A 136 4.32 -6.87 -11.38
CA LYS A 136 3.27 -6.94 -12.39
C LYS A 136 3.25 -8.32 -13.03
N GLY A 137 2.16 -9.07 -12.81
CA GLY A 137 2.11 -10.49 -13.15
C GLY A 137 3.19 -11.29 -12.43
N SER A 138 4.16 -11.80 -13.17
CA SER A 138 5.35 -12.49 -12.63
C SER A 138 6.62 -11.63 -12.66
N THR A 139 6.53 -10.38 -13.10
CA THR A 139 7.70 -9.52 -13.32
C THR A 139 7.87 -8.54 -12.17
N THR A 140 9.01 -8.58 -11.48
CA THR A 140 9.39 -7.57 -10.48
C THR A 140 9.90 -6.33 -11.20
N LEU A 141 9.18 -5.23 -11.06
CA LEU A 141 9.51 -3.92 -11.65
C LEU A 141 10.32 -3.06 -10.68
N VAL A 142 9.96 -3.10 -9.41
CA VAL A 142 10.69 -2.44 -8.32
C VAL A 142 11.14 -3.50 -7.35
N ASP A 143 12.44 -3.50 -7.03
CA ASP A 143 13.07 -4.45 -6.14
C ASP A 143 13.68 -3.70 -4.97
N GLU A 144 12.98 -3.73 -3.83
CA GLU A 144 13.40 -3.10 -2.58
C GLU A 144 13.81 -1.62 -2.69
N GLN A 145 12.93 -0.78 -3.24
CA GLN A 145 13.17 0.66 -3.19
C GLN A 145 12.92 1.20 -1.80
N SER A 146 13.94 1.85 -1.20
CA SER A 146 13.84 2.40 0.14
C SER A 146 12.78 3.50 0.23
N LEU A 147 11.99 3.47 1.31
CA LEU A 147 11.02 4.51 1.71
C LEU A 147 11.53 5.39 2.86
N VAL A 148 12.81 5.23 3.20
CA VAL A 148 13.58 6.14 4.05
C VAL A 148 14.88 6.45 3.32
N THR A 149 15.22 7.73 3.15
CA THR A 149 16.45 8.11 2.46
C THR A 149 17.69 7.71 3.28
N LEU A 150 18.68 7.17 2.62
CA LEU A 150 19.92 6.73 3.26
C LEU A 150 21.10 7.59 2.75
N PRO A 151 22.01 8.02 3.61
CA PRO A 151 22.08 7.83 5.06
C PRO A 151 21.24 8.82 5.89
N ALA A 152 20.56 9.79 5.25
CA ALA A 152 19.94 10.96 5.92
C ALA A 152 18.79 10.57 6.88
N GLY A 153 18.12 9.43 6.68
CA GLY A 153 17.06 8.96 7.56
C GLY A 153 15.72 9.69 7.36
N THR A 154 15.55 10.44 6.28
CA THR A 154 14.29 11.17 6.01
C THR A 154 13.23 10.25 5.43
N ALA A 155 12.03 10.30 5.98
CA ALA A 155 10.88 9.57 5.46
C ALA A 155 10.51 10.03 4.05
N VAL A 156 10.24 9.08 3.16
CA VAL A 156 9.73 9.35 1.82
C VAL A 156 8.20 9.39 1.86
N THR A 157 7.62 10.45 1.31
CA THR A 157 6.16 10.65 1.16
C THR A 157 5.84 11.14 -0.24
N GLY A 158 4.57 11.09 -0.62
CA GLY A 158 4.09 11.53 -1.92
C GLY A 158 3.98 10.41 -2.94
N THR A 159 4.10 10.76 -4.23
CA THR A 159 3.90 9.85 -5.34
C THR A 159 5.22 9.24 -5.80
N ILE A 160 5.27 7.92 -5.88
CA ILE A 160 6.37 7.16 -6.44
C ILE A 160 5.87 6.43 -7.68
N ASN A 161 6.34 6.83 -8.85
CA ASN A 161 5.98 6.18 -10.10
C ASN A 161 6.66 4.81 -10.22
N ILE A 162 5.92 3.81 -10.69
CA ILE A 162 6.41 2.46 -10.89
C ILE A 162 6.79 2.29 -12.37
N PRO A 163 8.08 2.00 -12.68
CA PRO A 163 8.56 1.90 -14.04
C PRO A 163 7.99 0.66 -14.76
N THR A 164 8.09 0.63 -16.08
CA THR A 164 7.68 -0.52 -16.90
C THR A 164 8.70 -1.66 -16.89
N THR A 165 9.94 -1.36 -16.54
CA THR A 165 11.05 -2.33 -16.47
C THR A 165 11.87 -2.09 -15.21
N LYS A 166 12.48 -3.15 -14.67
CA LYS A 166 13.36 -3.05 -13.49
C LYS A 166 14.53 -2.11 -13.78
N GLY A 167 14.68 -1.04 -12.96
CA GLY A 167 15.75 -0.04 -13.14
C GLY A 167 15.60 0.85 -14.36
N GLY A 168 14.47 0.77 -15.06
CA GLY A 168 14.18 1.57 -16.25
C GLY A 168 13.56 2.93 -15.95
N GLU A 169 13.36 3.71 -17.00
CA GLU A 169 12.64 4.98 -16.91
C GLU A 169 11.15 4.76 -16.65
N ILE A 170 10.49 5.79 -16.11
CA ILE A 170 9.03 5.82 -15.90
C ILE A 170 8.38 5.90 -17.27
N LEU A 171 7.80 4.81 -17.70
CA LEU A 171 7.06 4.71 -18.95
C LEU A 171 5.62 4.29 -18.65
N LYS A 172 4.73 4.57 -19.59
CA LYS A 172 3.34 4.11 -19.52
C LYS A 172 3.26 2.60 -19.78
N HIS A 173 2.49 1.91 -18.95
CA HIS A 173 2.12 0.52 -19.18
C HIS A 173 1.09 0.44 -20.30
N LYS A 174 1.18 -0.57 -21.15
CA LYS A 174 0.28 -0.74 -22.30
C LYS A 174 -0.37 -2.12 -22.28
N LEU A 175 -1.69 -2.14 -22.37
CA LEU A 175 -2.50 -3.32 -22.63
C LEU A 175 -2.97 -3.27 -24.09
N ILE A 176 -2.83 -4.39 -24.81
CA ILE A 176 -3.36 -4.55 -26.17
C ILE A 176 -4.24 -5.79 -26.16
N ALA A 177 -5.51 -5.65 -26.49
CA ALA A 177 -6.44 -6.75 -26.58
C ALA A 177 -6.79 -7.05 -28.03
N GLU A 178 -7.16 -8.28 -28.35
CA GLU A 178 -7.85 -8.59 -29.60
C GLU A 178 -9.24 -7.96 -29.61
N ALA A 179 -9.81 -7.75 -30.79
CA ALA A 179 -11.13 -7.15 -30.94
C ALA A 179 -12.20 -7.94 -30.14
N GLY A 180 -12.89 -7.25 -29.25
CA GLY A 180 -13.91 -7.83 -28.37
C GLY A 180 -13.37 -8.71 -27.25
N LYS A 181 -12.06 -8.77 -27.03
CA LYS A 181 -11.44 -9.53 -25.95
C LYS A 181 -10.99 -8.64 -24.80
N THR A 182 -10.83 -9.24 -23.63
CA THR A 182 -10.32 -8.61 -22.43
C THR A 182 -8.90 -9.11 -22.14
N VAL A 183 -8.03 -8.18 -21.77
CA VAL A 183 -6.69 -8.46 -21.21
C VAL A 183 -6.54 -7.77 -19.89
N SER A 184 -5.66 -8.27 -19.03
CA SER A 184 -5.49 -7.73 -17.68
C SER A 184 -4.05 -7.76 -17.23
N ASP A 185 -3.62 -6.73 -16.52
CA ASP A 185 -2.40 -6.69 -15.72
C ASP A 185 -2.77 -6.85 -14.24
N SER A 186 -2.18 -7.82 -13.58
CA SER A 186 -2.28 -7.98 -12.12
C SER A 186 -1.08 -7.35 -11.44
N TRP A 187 -1.33 -6.66 -10.33
CA TRP A 187 -0.34 -5.93 -9.56
C TRP A 187 -0.30 -6.40 -8.12
N THR A 188 0.92 -6.51 -7.60
CA THR A 188 1.16 -6.73 -6.17
C THR A 188 2.22 -5.74 -5.71
N ILE A 189 1.89 -4.94 -4.70
CA ILE A 189 2.83 -4.04 -4.05
C ILE A 189 2.94 -4.45 -2.59
N THR A 190 4.17 -4.70 -2.15
CA THR A 190 4.48 -5.07 -0.78
C THR A 190 5.42 -4.02 -0.20
N VAL A 191 5.02 -3.42 0.91
CA VAL A 191 5.91 -2.62 1.75
C VAL A 191 6.41 -3.50 2.88
N THR A 192 7.71 -3.48 3.13
CA THR A 192 8.38 -4.28 4.16
C THR A 192 9.09 -3.37 5.14
N LEU A 193 8.80 -3.55 6.42
CA LEU A 193 9.56 -3.01 7.53
C LEU A 193 10.46 -4.13 8.07
N LYS A 194 11.75 -4.02 7.79
CA LYS A 194 12.72 -5.05 8.09
C LYS A 194 13.16 -4.98 9.54
N ASN A 195 13.11 -6.13 10.21
CA ASN A 195 13.79 -6.30 11.49
C ASN A 195 15.27 -6.62 11.21
N LEU A 196 16.16 -5.71 11.58
CA LEU A 196 17.60 -5.86 11.37
C LEU A 196 18.31 -6.56 12.54
N ASP A 197 17.55 -7.01 13.56
CA ASP A 197 18.09 -7.54 14.83
C ASP A 197 19.05 -6.58 15.55
N ILE A 198 18.86 -5.28 15.35
CA ILE A 198 19.56 -4.18 16.03
C ILE A 198 18.55 -3.35 16.83
N ASP A 199 19.02 -2.37 17.59
CA ASP A 199 18.14 -1.40 18.24
C ASP A 199 17.44 -0.51 17.17
N GLN A 200 16.13 -0.67 17.02
CA GLN A 200 15.25 0.08 16.11
C GLN A 200 14.10 0.74 16.90
N ASN A 201 14.27 0.92 18.21
CA ASN A 201 13.21 1.40 19.11
C ASN A 201 12.68 2.79 18.74
N GLU A 202 13.47 3.64 18.05
CA GLU A 202 13.02 4.94 17.54
C GLU A 202 11.84 4.81 16.57
N ASN A 203 11.66 3.64 15.97
CA ASN A 203 10.57 3.34 15.05
C ASN A 203 9.34 2.72 15.73
N THR A 204 9.39 2.46 17.03
CA THR A 204 8.22 2.01 17.81
C THR A 204 7.16 3.10 17.86
N GLY A 205 5.89 2.73 17.61
CA GLY A 205 4.77 3.65 17.53
C GLY A 205 4.67 4.42 16.20
N LYS A 206 5.55 4.16 15.25
CA LYS A 206 5.53 4.79 13.92
C LYS A 206 4.72 3.99 12.93
N GLN A 207 4.30 4.67 11.85
CA GLN A 207 3.43 4.08 10.85
C GLN A 207 3.74 4.59 9.44
N LEU A 208 3.33 3.78 8.46
CA LEU A 208 3.23 4.16 7.06
C LEU A 208 1.81 3.85 6.57
N THR A 209 1.25 4.79 5.80
CA THR A 209 -0.02 4.62 5.10
C THR A 209 0.18 4.98 3.65
N GLY A 210 -0.28 4.11 2.76
CA GLY A 210 -0.18 4.31 1.31
C GLY A 210 -1.27 3.57 0.55
N SER A 211 -1.27 3.74 -0.76
CA SER A 211 -2.18 3.09 -1.70
C SER A 211 -1.55 3.02 -3.08
N ILE A 212 -2.07 2.14 -3.94
CA ILE A 212 -1.70 2.13 -5.36
C ILE A 212 -2.72 2.96 -6.15
N LYS A 213 -2.24 3.78 -7.08
CA LYS A 213 -3.05 4.58 -8.00
C LYS A 213 -2.72 4.22 -9.44
N PHE A 214 -3.76 4.04 -10.24
CA PHE A 214 -3.64 3.89 -11.69
C PHE A 214 -4.25 5.10 -12.38
N THR A 215 -3.53 5.64 -13.37
CA THR A 215 -3.98 6.82 -14.13
C THR A 215 -3.93 6.48 -15.62
N LYS A 216 -5.06 6.66 -16.32
CA LYS A 216 -5.10 6.54 -17.78
C LYS A 216 -4.27 7.64 -18.42
N VAL A 217 -3.50 7.28 -19.42
CA VAL A 217 -2.70 8.19 -20.24
C VAL A 217 -2.88 7.86 -21.72
N ASP A 218 -2.54 8.81 -22.59
CA ASP A 218 -2.57 8.57 -24.02
C ASP A 218 -1.50 7.55 -24.42
N CYS A 219 -1.85 6.60 -25.29
CA CYS A 219 -0.90 5.69 -25.86
C CYS A 219 -0.01 6.39 -26.89
#